data_4b3834d7ec0673ded6c8fff728e78715
#
_entry.id   4b3834d7ec0673ded6c8fff728e78715
#
_cell.length_a   1.000
_cell.length_b   1.000
_cell.length_c   1.000
_cell.angle_alpha   90.00
_cell.angle_beta   90.00
_cell.angle_gamma   90.00
#
_symmetry.space_group_name_H-M   'P 1'
#
loop_
_entity.id
_entity.type
_entity.pdbx_description
1 polymer ?
#
loop_
_entity_poly.entity_id
_entity_poly.type
_entity_poly.pdbx_seq_one_letter_code
_entity_poly.pdbx_strand_id
1 'polypeptide(L)'
;GGFTATTSSDVFKGAGVSSSACFEVLIAEILNILYNGSKLDAITKAKASHYAESVFFGKPCGLLDQSAIALGGVSYIDFKNTKMPKVESIDWNFDDMDIVLTNTGGDHANLTDHYAAIRREMEEVAVILGHKTLRKVSEEKFYASIPALSEKVSGRAILRAMHFFNENKRVVKEAQAIRKASGKKFTECINGSGDS
;
A
#
# COMPACT_ATOMS: atom_id res chain seq x y z
N GLY A 1 -12.79 -3.73 -31.78
CA GLY A 1 -13.44 -2.42 -31.84
C GLY A 1 -12.93 -1.51 -30.73
N GLY A 2 -13.10 -0.21 -30.90
CA GLY A 2 -12.80 0.79 -29.87
C GLY A 2 -14.04 1.12 -29.04
N PHE A 3 -13.86 1.96 -28.01
CA PHE A 3 -14.95 2.53 -27.24
C PHE A 3 -14.67 4.01 -26.93
N THR A 4 -15.69 4.74 -26.59
CA THR A 4 -15.59 6.10 -26.06
C THR A 4 -16.19 6.10 -24.66
N ALA A 5 -15.51 6.71 -23.72
CA ALA A 5 -15.98 6.83 -22.34
C ALA A 5 -15.89 8.28 -21.86
N THR A 6 -16.88 8.69 -21.08
CA THR A 6 -16.82 9.92 -20.29
C THR A 6 -16.70 9.52 -18.82
N THR A 7 -15.73 10.09 -18.12
CA THR A 7 -15.46 9.77 -16.71
C THR A 7 -15.67 11.00 -15.84
N SER A 8 -16.17 10.78 -14.63
CA SER A 8 -16.22 11.77 -13.56
C SER A 8 -15.69 11.12 -12.27
N SER A 9 -15.21 11.91 -11.32
CA SER A 9 -14.65 11.38 -10.08
C SER A 9 -14.81 12.38 -8.94
N ASP A 10 -15.22 11.87 -7.78
CA ASP A 10 -15.21 12.60 -6.52
C ASP A 10 -13.92 12.35 -5.72
N VAL A 11 -13.01 11.51 -6.25
CA VAL A 11 -11.69 11.26 -5.65
C VAL A 11 -10.78 12.45 -5.90
N PHE A 12 -10.29 13.07 -4.83
CA PHE A 12 -9.41 14.24 -4.91
C PHE A 12 -8.11 13.91 -5.65
N LYS A 13 -7.84 14.64 -6.72
CA LYS A 13 -6.61 14.50 -7.50
C LYS A 13 -5.42 15.09 -6.71
N GLY A 14 -4.33 14.33 -6.61
CA GLY A 14 -3.10 14.80 -5.97
C GLY A 14 -3.13 14.83 -4.43
N ALA A 15 -4.20 14.38 -3.80
CA ALA A 15 -4.38 14.42 -2.34
C ALA A 15 -3.95 13.13 -1.62
N GLY A 16 -3.18 12.25 -2.24
CA GLY A 16 -2.71 11.02 -1.60
C GLY A 16 -3.76 9.91 -1.45
N VAL A 17 -4.92 10.04 -2.08
CA VAL A 17 -6.02 9.07 -2.03
C VAL A 17 -6.09 8.19 -3.29
N SER A 18 -4.96 7.97 -3.91
CA SER A 18 -4.77 7.00 -5.01
C SER A 18 -5.64 7.24 -6.26
N SER A 19 -5.85 8.51 -6.64
CA SER A 19 -6.67 8.87 -7.82
C SER A 19 -6.15 8.26 -9.13
N SER A 20 -4.83 8.08 -9.30
CA SER A 20 -4.25 7.41 -10.49
C SER A 20 -4.66 5.95 -10.54
N ALA A 21 -4.47 5.21 -9.44
CA ALA A 21 -4.85 3.81 -9.36
C ALA A 21 -6.37 3.61 -9.54
N CYS A 22 -7.18 4.55 -9.05
CA CYS A 22 -8.63 4.54 -9.27
C CYS A 22 -8.97 4.59 -10.77
N PHE A 23 -8.34 5.50 -11.51
CA PHE A 23 -8.53 5.60 -12.96
C PHE A 23 -8.03 4.35 -13.70
N GLU A 24 -6.86 3.83 -13.35
CA GLU A 24 -6.28 2.64 -13.98
C GLU A 24 -7.15 1.40 -13.78
N VAL A 25 -7.64 1.19 -12.55
CA VAL A 25 -8.53 0.06 -12.23
C VAL A 25 -9.88 0.21 -12.92
N LEU A 26 -10.42 1.44 -13.05
CA LEU A 26 -11.63 1.72 -13.82
C LEU A 26 -11.44 1.31 -15.29
N ILE A 27 -10.34 1.70 -15.92
CA ILE A 27 -10.06 1.31 -17.32
C ILE A 27 -9.91 -0.21 -17.44
N ALA A 28 -9.21 -0.85 -16.50
CA ALA A 28 -9.05 -2.30 -16.48
C ALA A 28 -10.43 -3.00 -16.36
N GLU A 29 -11.36 -2.46 -15.56
CA GLU A 29 -12.72 -3.00 -15.44
C GLU A 29 -13.53 -2.81 -16.72
N ILE A 30 -13.49 -1.63 -17.33
CA ILE A 30 -14.17 -1.38 -18.62
C ILE A 30 -13.69 -2.38 -19.69
N LEU A 31 -12.38 -2.58 -19.80
CA LEU A 31 -11.81 -3.54 -20.76
C LEU A 31 -12.19 -4.98 -20.44
N ASN A 32 -12.21 -5.34 -19.16
CA ASN A 32 -12.63 -6.66 -18.69
C ASN A 32 -14.10 -6.94 -19.07
N ILE A 33 -14.98 -5.97 -18.89
CA ILE A 33 -16.40 -6.10 -19.25
C ILE A 33 -16.56 -6.20 -20.78
N LEU A 34 -15.99 -5.25 -21.52
CA LEU A 34 -16.24 -5.14 -22.95
C LEU A 34 -15.58 -6.23 -23.79
N TYR A 35 -14.40 -6.68 -23.40
CA TYR A 35 -13.56 -7.55 -24.25
C TYR A 35 -13.19 -8.89 -23.63
N ASN A 36 -13.49 -9.10 -22.35
CA ASN A 36 -13.09 -10.31 -21.66
C ASN A 36 -14.25 -11.03 -20.92
N GLY A 37 -15.48 -10.53 -21.05
CA GLY A 37 -16.65 -11.11 -20.42
C GLY A 37 -16.58 -11.16 -18.90
N SER A 38 -15.95 -10.16 -18.28
CA SER A 38 -15.84 -10.01 -16.81
C SER A 38 -15.11 -11.17 -16.11
N LYS A 39 -14.13 -11.80 -16.78
CA LYS A 39 -13.46 -13.01 -16.26
C LYS A 39 -12.29 -12.74 -15.33
N LEU A 40 -11.78 -11.49 -15.28
CA LEU A 40 -10.65 -11.16 -14.41
C LEU A 40 -11.10 -10.94 -12.97
N ASP A 41 -10.39 -11.55 -12.04
CA ASP A 41 -10.52 -11.25 -10.62
C ASP A 41 -9.90 -9.88 -10.25
N ALA A 42 -10.21 -9.39 -9.05
CA ALA A 42 -9.76 -8.10 -8.55
C ALA A 42 -8.21 -7.97 -8.54
N ILE A 43 -7.52 -9.01 -8.09
CA ILE A 43 -6.04 -8.99 -7.99
C ILE A 43 -5.39 -9.00 -9.37
N THR A 44 -5.97 -9.67 -10.34
CA THR A 44 -5.48 -9.65 -11.72
C THR A 44 -5.66 -8.26 -12.34
N LYS A 45 -6.81 -7.60 -12.14
CA LYS A 45 -7.03 -6.21 -12.55
C LYS A 45 -6.03 -5.26 -11.88
N ALA A 46 -5.83 -5.39 -10.56
CA ALA A 46 -4.86 -4.60 -9.82
C ALA A 46 -3.43 -4.75 -10.37
N LYS A 47 -3.01 -5.97 -10.70
CA LYS A 47 -1.69 -6.22 -11.30
C LYS A 47 -1.55 -5.63 -12.70
N ALA A 48 -2.58 -5.70 -13.54
CA ALA A 48 -2.57 -5.09 -14.86
C ALA A 48 -2.43 -3.57 -14.76
N SER A 49 -3.19 -2.94 -13.86
CA SER A 49 -3.13 -1.51 -13.58
C SER A 49 -1.76 -1.10 -13.02
N HIS A 50 -1.24 -1.82 -12.03
CA HIS A 50 0.10 -1.61 -11.50
C HIS A 50 1.20 -1.76 -12.58
N TYR A 51 1.08 -2.73 -13.49
CA TYR A 51 2.02 -2.87 -14.60
C TYR A 51 1.98 -1.64 -15.52
N ALA A 52 0.81 -1.11 -15.83
CA ALA A 52 0.67 0.10 -16.63
C ALA A 52 1.38 1.28 -15.95
N GLU A 53 1.14 1.54 -14.66
CA GLU A 53 1.76 2.65 -13.94
C GLU A 53 3.28 2.46 -13.74
N SER A 54 3.69 1.30 -13.22
CA SER A 54 5.07 1.09 -12.77
C SER A 54 6.05 0.68 -13.87
N VAL A 55 5.58 -0.09 -14.87
CA VAL A 55 6.45 -0.63 -15.94
C VAL A 55 6.29 0.17 -17.22
N PHE A 56 5.06 0.39 -17.68
CA PHE A 56 4.83 1.08 -18.95
C PHE A 56 5.12 2.58 -18.85
N PHE A 57 4.60 3.25 -17.81
CA PHE A 57 4.85 4.68 -17.56
C PHE A 57 6.09 4.95 -16.71
N GLY A 58 6.70 3.92 -16.12
CA GLY A 58 7.93 4.03 -15.33
C GLY A 58 7.77 4.78 -14.00
N LYS A 59 6.55 4.96 -13.50
CA LYS A 59 6.30 5.63 -12.22
C LYS A 59 6.46 4.64 -11.06
N PRO A 60 7.40 4.86 -10.13
CA PRO A 60 7.61 3.94 -9.01
C PRO A 60 6.39 3.93 -8.08
N CYS A 61 5.71 2.80 -8.02
CA CYS A 61 4.59 2.56 -7.11
C CYS A 61 4.59 1.12 -6.59
N GLY A 62 3.87 0.87 -5.51
CA GLY A 62 3.57 -0.46 -4.99
C GLY A 62 2.25 -1.00 -5.55
N LEU A 63 1.93 -2.25 -5.22
CA LEU A 63 0.68 -2.89 -5.66
C LEU A 63 -0.51 -2.59 -4.72
N LEU A 64 -0.30 -1.85 -3.62
CA LEU A 64 -1.31 -1.65 -2.58
C LEU A 64 -2.53 -0.89 -3.10
N ASP A 65 -2.32 0.26 -3.71
CA ASP A 65 -3.38 1.18 -4.13
C ASP A 65 -4.32 0.50 -5.13
N GLN A 66 -3.78 -0.09 -6.18
CA GLN A 66 -4.57 -0.81 -7.18
C GLN A 66 -5.29 -2.02 -6.58
N SER A 67 -4.66 -2.71 -5.61
CA SER A 67 -5.30 -3.84 -4.94
C SER A 67 -6.46 -3.40 -4.07
N ALA A 68 -6.28 -2.36 -3.25
CA ALA A 68 -7.32 -1.84 -2.38
C ALA A 68 -8.54 -1.35 -3.18
N ILE A 69 -8.31 -0.61 -4.26
CA ILE A 69 -9.37 -0.11 -5.15
C ILE A 69 -10.09 -1.25 -5.87
N ALA A 70 -9.34 -2.22 -6.41
CA ALA A 70 -9.95 -3.33 -7.13
C ALA A 70 -10.77 -4.28 -6.23
N LEU A 71 -10.39 -4.40 -4.96
CA LEU A 71 -11.10 -5.22 -3.96
C LEU A 71 -12.33 -4.51 -3.41
N GLY A 72 -12.23 -3.19 -3.20
CA GLY A 72 -13.25 -2.41 -2.50
C GLY A 72 -13.34 -2.74 -1.00
N GLY A 73 -14.15 -1.97 -0.27
CA GLY A 73 -14.36 -2.17 1.16
C GLY A 73 -13.08 -2.11 1.99
N VAL A 74 -13.07 -2.78 3.14
CA VAL A 74 -11.89 -2.90 3.99
C VAL A 74 -11.23 -4.26 3.77
N SER A 75 -9.93 -4.26 3.50
CA SER A 75 -9.19 -5.49 3.21
C SER A 75 -7.86 -5.53 3.96
N TYR A 76 -7.55 -6.69 4.54
CA TYR A 76 -6.21 -7.02 5.01
C TYR A 76 -5.45 -7.69 3.86
N ILE A 77 -4.31 -7.12 3.48
CA ILE A 77 -3.51 -7.60 2.34
C ILE A 77 -2.07 -7.87 2.80
N ASP A 78 -1.60 -9.12 2.68
CA ASP A 78 -0.19 -9.48 2.93
C ASP A 78 0.55 -9.68 1.60
N PHE A 79 1.47 -8.78 1.29
CA PHE A 79 2.33 -8.82 0.10
C PHE A 79 3.62 -9.62 0.29
N LYS A 80 3.70 -10.54 1.26
CA LYS A 80 4.85 -11.45 1.41
C LYS A 80 5.18 -12.19 0.10
N ASN A 81 4.16 -12.52 -0.66
CA ASN A 81 4.27 -12.99 -2.03
C ASN A 81 3.48 -12.05 -2.96
N THR A 82 4.19 -11.14 -3.63
CA THR A 82 3.57 -10.16 -4.52
C THR A 82 2.93 -10.79 -5.77
N LYS A 83 3.35 -12.00 -6.16
CA LYS A 83 2.70 -12.75 -7.26
C LYS A 83 1.34 -13.31 -6.85
N MET A 84 1.18 -13.64 -5.57
CA MET A 84 -0.06 -14.16 -4.99
C MET A 84 -0.23 -13.55 -3.59
N PRO A 85 -0.65 -12.28 -3.50
CA PRO A 85 -0.90 -11.65 -2.20
C PRO A 85 -2.02 -12.37 -1.47
N LYS A 86 -1.87 -12.52 -0.16
CA LYS A 86 -2.95 -13.04 0.66
C LYS A 86 -3.91 -11.90 0.97
N VAL A 87 -5.17 -12.06 0.59
CA VAL A 87 -6.22 -11.06 0.79
C VAL A 87 -7.28 -11.64 1.71
N GLU A 88 -7.75 -10.81 2.62
CA GLU A 88 -8.87 -11.10 3.51
C GLU A 88 -9.76 -9.87 3.58
N SER A 89 -11.02 -9.99 3.18
CA SER A 89 -12.03 -8.94 3.36
C SER A 89 -12.41 -8.87 4.84
N ILE A 90 -12.56 -7.67 5.37
CA ILE A 90 -12.93 -7.41 6.75
C ILE A 90 -14.18 -6.54 6.74
N ASP A 91 -15.22 -6.96 7.44
CA ASP A 91 -16.40 -6.13 7.62
C ASP A 91 -16.08 -4.94 8.53
N TRP A 92 -16.51 -3.75 8.13
CA TRP A 92 -16.42 -2.56 8.97
C TRP A 92 -17.47 -2.62 10.06
N ASN A 93 -17.07 -3.00 11.25
CA ASN A 93 -17.97 -3.27 12.38
C ASN A 93 -18.05 -2.11 13.39
N PHE A 94 -17.88 -0.88 12.94
CA PHE A 94 -18.03 0.32 13.78
C PHE A 94 -19.26 1.09 13.34
N ASP A 95 -20.28 1.13 14.20
CA ASP A 95 -21.54 1.86 13.97
C ASP A 95 -21.44 3.35 14.36
N ASP A 96 -20.43 3.69 15.14
CA ASP A 96 -20.23 5.01 15.75
C ASP A 96 -18.96 5.73 15.26
N MET A 97 -18.35 5.23 14.19
CA MET A 97 -17.10 5.80 13.65
C MET A 97 -17.18 5.99 12.14
N ASP A 98 -16.80 7.18 11.70
CA ASP A 98 -16.64 7.53 10.30
C ASP A 98 -15.16 7.82 9.97
N ILE A 99 -14.77 7.52 8.73
CA ILE A 99 -13.47 7.93 8.19
C ILE A 99 -13.67 9.25 7.45
N VAL A 100 -13.04 10.32 7.95
CA VAL A 100 -13.12 11.64 7.34
C VAL A 100 -11.79 11.99 6.66
N LEU A 101 -11.86 12.36 5.38
CA LEU A 101 -10.72 12.86 4.61
C LEU A 101 -10.81 14.39 4.50
N THR A 102 -9.80 15.08 5.01
CA THR A 102 -9.69 16.53 4.90
C THR A 102 -8.66 16.91 3.86
N ASN A 103 -9.09 17.63 2.81
CA ASN A 103 -8.15 18.17 1.83
C ASN A 103 -7.42 19.37 2.43
N THR A 104 -6.10 19.24 2.65
CA THR A 104 -5.24 20.31 3.19
C THR A 104 -4.68 21.24 2.11
N GLY A 105 -5.06 21.04 0.84
CA GLY A 105 -4.56 21.83 -0.31
C GLY A 105 -3.12 21.49 -0.73
N GLY A 106 -2.48 20.49 -0.12
CA GLY A 106 -1.15 20.04 -0.51
C GLY A 106 -1.18 19.16 -1.77
N ASP A 107 -0.10 19.20 -2.55
CA ASP A 107 0.12 18.33 -3.70
C ASP A 107 1.44 17.57 -3.51
N HIS A 108 1.41 16.26 -3.74
CA HIS A 108 2.56 15.38 -3.62
C HIS A 108 3.17 14.98 -4.99
N ALA A 109 2.77 15.60 -6.09
CA ALA A 109 3.25 15.29 -7.43
C ALA A 109 4.79 15.38 -7.57
N ASN A 110 5.42 16.29 -6.80
CA ASN A 110 6.87 16.50 -6.82
C ASN A 110 7.65 15.62 -5.82
N LEU A 111 7.01 14.67 -5.14
CA LEU A 111 7.65 13.83 -4.12
C LEU A 111 8.09 12.44 -4.62
N THR A 112 8.07 12.20 -5.93
CA THR A 112 8.40 10.90 -6.53
C THR A 112 9.77 10.38 -6.09
N ASP A 113 10.80 11.24 -6.04
CA ASP A 113 12.15 10.84 -5.61
C ASP A 113 12.18 10.45 -4.13
N HIS A 114 11.37 11.09 -3.29
CA HIS A 114 11.25 10.74 -1.87
C HIS A 114 10.59 9.38 -1.70
N TYR A 115 9.54 9.07 -2.45
CA TYR A 115 8.91 7.75 -2.45
C TYR A 115 9.85 6.66 -2.94
N ALA A 116 10.58 6.90 -4.04
CA ALA A 116 11.58 5.97 -4.54
C ALA A 116 12.71 5.73 -3.51
N ALA A 117 13.13 6.79 -2.79
CA ALA A 117 14.15 6.69 -1.75
C ALA A 117 13.70 5.83 -0.55
N ILE A 118 12.41 5.86 -0.17
CA ILE A 118 11.89 5.01 0.92
C ILE A 118 12.13 3.55 0.59
N ARG A 119 11.74 3.14 -0.59
CA ARG A 119 11.90 1.76 -1.04
C ARG A 119 13.37 1.36 -1.13
N ARG A 120 14.19 2.17 -1.80
CA ARG A 120 15.62 1.91 -1.97
C ARG A 120 16.33 1.72 -0.64
N GLU A 121 16.12 2.60 0.32
CA GLU A 121 16.78 2.55 1.63
C GLU A 121 16.36 1.32 2.44
N MET A 122 15.10 0.90 2.38
CA MET A 122 14.66 -0.36 2.98
C MET A 122 15.28 -1.58 2.30
N GLU A 123 15.43 -1.55 0.97
CA GLU A 123 16.09 -2.61 0.20
C GLU A 123 17.60 -2.68 0.52
N GLU A 124 18.28 -1.56 0.70
CA GLU A 124 19.70 -1.51 1.13
C GLU A 124 19.88 -2.25 2.46
N VAL A 125 19.07 -1.96 3.46
CA VAL A 125 19.10 -2.67 4.74
C VAL A 125 18.85 -4.16 4.57
N ALA A 126 17.85 -4.52 3.79
CA ALA A 126 17.49 -5.93 3.55
C ALA A 126 18.63 -6.70 2.87
N VAL A 127 19.29 -6.09 1.88
CA VAL A 127 20.43 -6.70 1.14
C VAL A 127 21.62 -6.97 2.05
N ILE A 128 21.97 -6.03 2.94
CA ILE A 128 23.06 -6.24 3.91
C ILE A 128 22.73 -7.40 4.86
N LEU A 129 21.45 -7.59 5.18
CA LEU A 129 20.97 -8.70 6.01
C LEU A 129 20.76 -10.01 5.23
N GLY A 130 21.14 -10.06 3.93
CA GLY A 130 21.11 -11.25 3.09
C GLY A 130 19.76 -11.54 2.42
N HIS A 131 18.90 -10.53 2.29
CA HIS A 131 17.56 -10.69 1.71
C HIS A 131 17.24 -9.58 0.70
N LYS A 132 16.30 -9.83 -0.23
CA LYS A 132 15.83 -8.81 -1.19
C LYS A 132 14.91 -7.77 -0.55
N THR A 133 14.16 -8.16 0.47
CA THR A 133 13.16 -7.30 1.12
C THR A 133 13.15 -7.55 2.62
N LEU A 134 12.81 -6.53 3.40
CA LEU A 134 12.68 -6.63 4.86
C LEU A 134 11.63 -7.66 5.29
N ARG A 135 10.64 -7.97 4.47
CA ARG A 135 9.60 -8.98 4.76
C ARG A 135 10.17 -10.40 4.92
N LYS A 136 11.42 -10.62 4.51
CA LYS A 136 12.15 -11.90 4.66
C LYS A 136 13.13 -11.89 5.81
N VAL A 137 13.38 -10.75 6.43
CA VAL A 137 14.27 -10.58 7.59
C VAL A 137 13.46 -10.77 8.86
N SER A 138 13.98 -11.51 9.85
CA SER A 138 13.35 -11.51 11.17
C SER A 138 13.63 -10.21 11.90
N GLU A 139 12.67 -9.75 12.69
CA GLU A 139 12.80 -8.52 13.47
C GLU A 139 13.98 -8.58 14.45
N GLU A 140 14.17 -9.70 15.11
CA GLU A 140 15.28 -9.92 16.04
C GLU A 140 16.64 -9.77 15.36
N LYS A 141 16.78 -10.37 14.15
CA LYS A 141 18.00 -10.24 13.35
C LYS A 141 18.25 -8.79 12.97
N PHE A 142 17.22 -8.05 12.57
CA PHE A 142 17.34 -6.64 12.24
C PHE A 142 17.83 -5.83 13.43
N TYR A 143 17.16 -5.92 14.60
CA TYR A 143 17.54 -5.13 15.77
C TYR A 143 18.93 -5.50 16.30
N ALA A 144 19.29 -6.78 16.32
CA ALA A 144 20.64 -7.22 16.69
C ALA A 144 21.73 -6.70 15.74
N SER A 145 21.38 -6.39 14.49
CA SER A 145 22.31 -5.93 13.47
C SER A 145 22.45 -4.40 13.40
N ILE A 146 21.67 -3.62 14.15
CA ILE A 146 21.70 -2.14 14.08
C ILE A 146 23.13 -1.56 14.26
N PRO A 147 23.96 -2.02 15.23
CA PRO A 147 25.31 -1.48 15.33
C PRO A 147 26.14 -1.65 14.05
N ALA A 148 26.09 -2.81 13.42
CA ALA A 148 26.79 -3.08 12.17
C ALA A 148 26.16 -2.38 10.95
N LEU A 149 24.84 -2.16 10.95
CA LEU A 149 24.13 -1.43 9.92
C LEU A 149 24.47 0.06 9.97
N SER A 150 24.65 0.65 11.14
CA SER A 150 24.98 2.08 11.31
C SER A 150 26.30 2.49 10.67
N GLU A 151 27.20 1.53 10.45
CA GLU A 151 28.48 1.73 9.75
C GLU A 151 28.35 1.65 8.21
N LYS A 152 27.21 1.13 7.69
CA LYS A 152 27.06 0.78 6.27
C LYS A 152 25.95 1.53 5.55
N VAL A 153 24.92 1.97 6.27
CA VAL A 153 23.78 2.70 5.72
C VAL A 153 23.47 3.96 6.53
N SER A 154 22.71 4.86 5.95
CA SER A 154 22.28 6.07 6.66
C SER A 154 21.38 5.73 7.85
N GLY A 155 21.40 6.56 8.89
CA GLY A 155 20.46 6.45 10.02
C GLY A 155 19.00 6.49 9.55
N ARG A 156 18.70 7.24 8.49
CA ARG A 156 17.36 7.29 7.88
C ARG A 156 16.94 5.93 7.31
N ALA A 157 17.85 5.18 6.68
CA ALA A 157 17.55 3.84 6.18
C ALA A 157 17.18 2.87 7.34
N ILE A 158 17.90 2.99 8.47
CA ILE A 158 17.62 2.20 9.68
C ILE A 158 16.24 2.58 10.24
N LEU A 159 15.92 3.87 10.36
CA LEU A 159 14.62 4.34 10.85
C LEU A 159 13.47 3.88 9.95
N ARG A 160 13.64 3.90 8.62
CA ARG A 160 12.66 3.36 7.68
C ARG A 160 12.45 1.86 7.83
N ALA A 161 13.53 1.12 8.10
CA ALA A 161 13.41 -0.31 8.39
C ALA A 161 12.69 -0.57 9.74
N MET A 162 12.96 0.23 10.77
CA MET A 162 12.22 0.16 12.05
C MET A 162 10.74 0.45 11.84
N HIS A 163 10.42 1.51 11.10
CA HIS A 163 9.05 1.85 10.71
C HIS A 163 8.37 0.65 10.04
N PHE A 164 9.01 0.01 9.05
CA PHE A 164 8.47 -1.18 8.38
C PHE A 164 8.09 -2.29 9.36
N PHE A 165 8.96 -2.64 10.31
CA PHE A 165 8.67 -3.70 11.28
C PHE A 165 7.53 -3.31 12.23
N ASN A 166 7.48 -2.05 12.66
CA ASN A 166 6.42 -1.54 13.52
C ASN A 166 5.07 -1.53 12.81
N GLU A 167 5.00 -1.01 11.57
CA GLU A 167 3.78 -1.00 10.77
C GLU A 167 3.29 -2.41 10.45
N ASN A 168 4.19 -3.32 10.13
CA ASN A 168 3.82 -4.70 9.83
C ASN A 168 3.14 -5.41 11.03
N LYS A 169 3.50 -5.04 12.27
CA LYS A 169 2.79 -5.49 13.48
C LYS A 169 1.49 -4.73 13.72
N ARG A 170 1.49 -3.43 13.41
CA ARG A 170 0.34 -2.55 13.62
C ARG A 170 -0.83 -2.96 12.75
N VAL A 171 -0.61 -3.22 11.47
CA VAL A 171 -1.63 -3.70 10.53
C VAL A 171 -2.36 -4.96 11.02
N VAL A 172 -1.65 -5.90 11.65
CA VAL A 172 -2.26 -7.10 12.24
C VAL A 172 -3.19 -6.73 13.42
N LYS A 173 -2.76 -5.76 14.25
CA LYS A 173 -3.57 -5.29 15.39
C LYS A 173 -4.80 -4.50 14.91
N GLU A 174 -4.65 -3.70 13.86
CA GLU A 174 -5.75 -2.95 13.24
C GLU A 174 -6.82 -3.91 12.70
N ALA A 175 -6.42 -4.89 11.92
CA ALA A 175 -7.34 -5.91 11.42
C ALA A 175 -8.07 -6.64 12.56
N GLN A 176 -7.39 -6.94 13.65
CA GLN A 176 -8.01 -7.56 14.84
C GLN A 176 -8.95 -6.59 15.55
N ALA A 177 -8.61 -5.31 15.63
CA ALA A 177 -9.45 -4.29 16.27
C ALA A 177 -10.77 -4.10 15.50
N ILE A 178 -10.72 -4.07 14.16
CA ILE A 178 -11.92 -3.97 13.30
C ILE A 178 -12.80 -5.21 13.50
N ARG A 179 -12.23 -6.43 13.40
CA ARG A 179 -13.00 -7.68 13.58
C ARG A 179 -13.70 -7.78 14.95
N LYS A 180 -13.11 -7.16 15.99
CA LYS A 180 -13.63 -7.15 17.35
C LYS A 180 -14.47 -5.91 17.69
N ALA A 181 -14.75 -5.06 16.71
CA ALA A 181 -15.42 -3.78 16.89
C ALA A 181 -14.81 -2.95 18.04
N SER A 182 -13.46 -2.97 18.18
CA SER A 182 -12.76 -2.24 19.22
C SER A 182 -12.26 -0.89 18.72
N GLY A 183 -13.13 0.14 18.68
CA GLY A 183 -12.82 1.48 18.23
C GLY A 183 -11.60 2.09 18.93
N LYS A 184 -11.50 1.93 20.25
CA LYS A 184 -10.34 2.41 21.02
C LYS A 184 -9.01 1.83 20.48
N LYS A 185 -8.92 0.51 20.27
CA LYS A 185 -7.70 -0.13 19.78
C LYS A 185 -7.40 0.25 18.34
N PHE A 186 -8.43 0.42 17.51
CA PHE A 186 -8.27 0.87 16.16
C PHE A 186 -7.68 2.30 16.12
N THR A 187 -8.26 3.24 16.89
CA THR A 187 -7.76 4.62 16.99
C THR A 187 -6.32 4.69 17.55
N GLU A 188 -5.99 3.87 18.55
CA GLU A 188 -4.62 3.77 19.06
C GLU A 188 -3.63 3.31 17.97
N CYS A 189 -4.03 2.39 17.10
CA CYS A 189 -3.20 1.96 15.98
C CYS A 189 -3.03 3.06 14.93
N ILE A 190 -4.11 3.75 14.54
CA ILE A 190 -4.05 4.85 13.56
C ILE A 190 -3.16 5.99 14.08
N ASN A 191 -3.34 6.42 15.32
CA ASN A 191 -2.50 7.46 15.91
C ASN A 191 -1.03 7.03 15.97
N GLY A 192 -0.76 5.81 16.41
CA GLY A 192 0.61 5.29 16.45
C GLY A 192 1.25 5.11 15.07
N SER A 193 0.47 4.97 13.99
CA SER A 193 0.98 5.02 12.62
C SER A 193 1.36 6.44 12.22
N GLY A 194 0.52 7.42 12.57
CA GLY A 194 0.82 8.83 12.32
C GLY A 194 2.04 9.36 13.07
N ASP A 195 2.34 8.82 14.24
CA ASP A 195 3.48 9.21 15.10
C ASP A 195 4.80 8.50 14.72
N SER A 196 4.78 7.56 13.79
CA SER A 196 5.89 6.63 13.50
C SER A 196 6.91 7.16 12.46
#